data_f3c5033d631a207df6ec7222c114b9dd
#
_entry.id   f3c5033d631a207df6ec7222c114b9dd
#
_cell.length_a   1.000
_cell.length_b   1.000
_cell.length_c   1.000
_cell.angle_alpha   90.00
_cell.angle_beta   90.00
_cell.angle_gamma   90.00
#
_symmetry.space_group_name_H-M   'P 1'
#
loop_
_entity.id
_entity.type
_entity.pdbx_description
1 polymer ?
#
loop_
_entity_poly.entity_id
_entity_poly.type
_entity_poly.pdbx_seq_one_letter_code
_entity_poly.pdbx_strand_id
1 'polypeptide(L)'
;KTKKISQDYPILFINGRVDSSLFNAGQYIYSLQDSIDILLQDINTVSAKNVELRLNNEFFKDSLNNMILNTEVNNATQNEAMRYLSRSLRFYYQGDFKDALSAVDNAIKLQPNIAVAYARKGSIYYKLNQIDRATLNWNIALKLDPEYSEVRDMLNALKENKLRPISIDN
;
A
#
# COMPACT_ATOMS: atom_id res chain seq x y z
N LYS A 1 28.04 24.70 29.94
CA LYS A 1 29.17 25.27 30.67
C LYS A 1 28.80 26.69 30.98
N THR A 2 28.21 26.94 32.15
CA THR A 2 28.02 28.26 32.71
C THR A 2 29.40 28.92 32.92
N LYS A 3 29.74 29.80 32.01
CA LYS A 3 30.89 30.70 32.26
C LYS A 3 30.53 31.57 33.45
N LYS A 4 31.13 31.28 34.58
CA LYS A 4 31.09 32.16 35.75
C LYS A 4 31.64 33.51 35.29
N ILE A 5 30.73 34.46 35.07
CA ILE A 5 31.12 35.83 34.86
C ILE A 5 31.37 36.38 36.24
N SER A 6 32.60 36.16 36.66
CA SER A 6 33.12 36.80 37.87
C SER A 6 34.10 37.82 37.40
N GLN A 7 33.95 39.01 37.90
CA GLN A 7 35.05 39.81 38.36
C GLN A 7 35.61 40.92 37.50
N ASP A 8 35.18 41.23 36.31
CA ASP A 8 35.82 42.31 35.53
C ASP A 8 34.92 43.53 35.21
N TYR A 9 34.01 43.85 36.13
CA TYR A 9 33.38 45.16 36.03
C TYR A 9 34.14 46.12 36.90
N PRO A 10 34.69 47.19 36.32
CA PRO A 10 35.18 48.23 37.09
C PRO A 10 34.04 48.79 37.93
N ILE A 11 34.13 48.60 39.26
CA ILE A 11 33.25 49.27 40.20
C ILE A 11 33.65 50.73 40.15
N LEU A 12 32.87 51.53 39.45
CA LEU A 12 33.08 52.95 39.40
C LEU A 12 32.64 53.58 40.76
N PHE A 13 33.57 53.97 41.50
CA PHE A 13 33.32 54.76 42.74
C PHE A 13 33.26 56.21 42.33
N ILE A 14 32.10 56.80 42.41
CA ILE A 14 31.98 58.29 42.33
C ILE A 14 31.82 58.79 43.71
N ASN A 15 32.77 59.64 44.12
CA ASN A 15 32.87 60.25 45.50
C ASN A 15 32.85 59.18 46.63
N GLY A 16 33.50 58.02 46.44
CA GLY A 16 33.60 56.96 47.44
C GLY A 16 32.32 56.12 47.62
N ARG A 17 31.32 56.27 46.78
CA ARG A 17 30.08 55.46 46.77
C ARG A 17 29.99 54.65 45.51
N VAL A 18 29.51 53.44 45.65
CA VAL A 18 29.22 52.57 44.50
C VAL A 18 28.07 53.19 43.69
N ASP A 19 28.28 53.40 42.40
CA ASP A 19 27.19 53.83 41.54
C ASP A 19 26.23 52.65 41.30
N SER A 20 25.18 52.61 42.09
CA SER A 20 24.16 51.52 42.02
C SER A 20 23.41 51.52 40.71
N SER A 21 23.37 52.65 40.00
CA SER A 21 22.65 52.71 38.70
C SER A 21 23.42 51.97 37.61
N LEU A 22 24.74 52.09 37.55
CA LEU A 22 25.63 51.38 36.66
C LEU A 22 25.70 49.89 36.99
N PHE A 23 25.68 49.54 38.27
CA PHE A 23 25.64 48.14 38.70
C PHE A 23 24.33 47.46 38.29
N ASN A 24 23.20 48.11 38.49
CA ASN A 24 21.89 47.61 38.09
C ASN A 24 21.74 47.48 36.54
N ALA A 25 22.29 48.48 35.82
CA ALA A 25 22.34 48.41 34.35
C ALA A 25 23.17 47.21 33.83
N GLY A 26 24.32 46.96 34.47
CA GLY A 26 25.17 45.82 34.20
C GLY A 26 24.42 44.47 34.40
N GLN A 27 23.74 44.30 35.53
CA GLN A 27 22.94 43.08 35.79
C GLN A 27 21.80 42.90 34.79
N TYR A 28 21.17 44.00 34.39
CA TYR A 28 20.10 43.95 33.39
C TYR A 28 20.63 43.51 32.01
N ILE A 29 21.79 44.03 31.60
CA ILE A 29 22.45 43.61 30.34
C ILE A 29 22.77 42.12 30.37
N TYR A 30 23.21 41.54 31.47
CA TYR A 30 23.45 40.12 31.60
C TYR A 30 22.18 39.30 31.47
N SER A 31 21.11 39.69 32.16
CA SER A 31 19.85 38.99 32.07
C SER A 31 19.26 39.00 30.66
N LEU A 32 19.49 40.07 29.90
CA LEU A 32 19.13 40.15 28.49
C LEU A 32 20.01 39.23 27.63
N GLN A 33 21.32 39.19 27.89
CA GLN A 33 22.22 38.26 27.17
C GLN A 33 21.86 36.80 27.40
N ASP A 34 21.62 36.40 28.64
CA ASP A 34 21.15 35.04 28.96
C ASP A 34 19.84 34.73 28.24
N SER A 35 18.90 35.69 28.19
CA SER A 35 17.65 35.52 27.48
C SER A 35 17.82 35.36 25.96
N ILE A 36 18.75 36.11 25.37
CA ILE A 36 19.11 36.01 23.96
C ILE A 36 19.72 34.64 23.65
N ASP A 37 20.62 34.15 24.49
CA ASP A 37 21.26 32.84 24.31
C ASP A 37 20.23 31.70 24.37
N ILE A 38 19.29 31.78 25.31
CA ILE A 38 18.16 30.82 25.39
C ILE A 38 17.32 30.86 24.11
N LEU A 39 16.91 32.06 23.67
CA LEU A 39 16.10 32.20 22.45
C LEU A 39 16.85 31.73 21.20
N LEU A 40 18.14 31.93 21.08
CA LEU A 40 18.96 31.41 19.98
C LEU A 40 19.01 29.88 20.00
N GLN A 41 19.12 29.29 21.18
CA GLN A 41 19.06 27.83 21.32
C GLN A 41 17.70 27.28 20.91
N ASP A 42 16.60 27.92 21.32
CA ASP A 42 15.26 27.55 20.95
C ASP A 42 15.05 27.68 19.43
N ILE A 43 15.49 28.75 18.80
CA ILE A 43 15.44 28.95 17.34
C ILE A 43 16.19 27.81 16.62
N ASN A 44 17.36 27.44 17.09
CA ASN A 44 18.12 26.33 16.48
C ASN A 44 17.42 25.00 16.62
N THR A 45 16.81 24.71 17.77
CA THR A 45 16.05 23.46 17.98
C THR A 45 14.78 23.40 17.11
N VAL A 46 14.05 24.50 17.01
CA VAL A 46 12.86 24.61 16.15
C VAL A 46 13.25 24.49 14.67
N SER A 47 14.37 25.12 14.28
CA SER A 47 14.87 25.01 12.90
C SER A 47 15.24 23.58 12.55
N ALA A 48 15.96 22.87 13.42
CA ALA A 48 16.29 21.46 13.23
C ALA A 48 15.04 20.59 13.12
N LYS A 49 14.04 20.83 13.97
CA LYS A 49 12.76 20.12 13.94
C LYS A 49 11.96 20.39 12.65
N ASN A 50 11.99 21.62 12.15
CA ASN A 50 11.36 21.96 10.88
C ASN A 50 12.00 21.22 9.70
N VAL A 51 13.33 21.08 9.68
CA VAL A 51 14.02 20.29 8.66
C VAL A 51 13.60 18.82 8.73
N GLU A 52 13.60 18.22 9.92
CA GLU A 52 13.14 16.85 10.13
C GLU A 52 11.70 16.64 9.65
N LEU A 53 10.78 17.55 9.99
CA LEU A 53 9.38 17.48 9.57
C LEU A 53 9.23 17.59 8.04
N ARG A 54 10.02 18.43 7.38
CA ARG A 54 10.00 18.53 5.90
C ARG A 54 10.44 17.23 5.25
N LEU A 55 11.54 16.63 5.73
CA LEU A 55 12.02 15.35 5.21
C LEU A 55 11.00 14.24 5.41
N ASN A 56 10.36 14.17 6.57
CA ASN A 56 9.31 13.21 6.84
C ASN A 56 8.10 13.43 5.92
N ASN A 57 7.68 14.67 5.69
CA ASN A 57 6.57 14.98 4.78
C ASN A 57 6.89 14.60 3.33
N GLU A 58 8.10 14.81 2.85
CA GLU A 58 8.54 14.36 1.52
C GLU A 58 8.51 12.84 1.42
N PHE A 59 9.05 12.13 2.41
CA PHE A 59 9.00 10.67 2.47
C PHE A 59 7.56 10.11 2.45
N PHE A 60 6.65 10.68 3.24
CA PHE A 60 5.25 10.27 3.23
C PHE A 60 4.55 10.57 1.92
N LYS A 61 4.86 11.69 1.29
CA LYS A 61 4.31 12.06 -0.02
C LYS A 61 4.74 11.08 -1.11
N ASP A 62 6.02 10.71 -1.14
CA ASP A 62 6.55 9.73 -2.10
C ASP A 62 5.96 8.34 -1.85
N SER A 63 5.85 7.92 -0.59
CA SER A 63 5.21 6.66 -0.22
C SER A 63 3.73 6.61 -0.66
N LEU A 64 2.99 7.71 -0.46
CA LEU A 64 1.60 7.81 -0.89
C LEU A 64 1.47 7.75 -2.42
N ASN A 65 2.31 8.47 -3.16
CA ASN A 65 2.31 8.46 -4.62
C ASN A 65 2.59 7.05 -5.17
N ASN A 66 3.56 6.33 -4.59
CA ASN A 66 3.84 4.95 -4.96
C ASN A 66 2.66 4.01 -4.67
N MET A 67 1.94 4.21 -3.57
CA MET A 67 0.77 3.42 -3.21
C MET A 67 -0.40 3.69 -4.17
N ILE A 68 -0.62 4.94 -4.56
CA ILE A 68 -1.64 5.32 -5.56
C ILE A 68 -1.32 4.68 -6.91
N LEU A 69 -0.07 4.81 -7.38
CA LEU A 69 0.36 4.24 -8.65
C LEU A 69 0.19 2.72 -8.68
N ASN A 70 0.60 2.03 -7.62
CA ASN A 70 0.43 0.58 -7.50
C ASN A 70 -1.05 0.17 -7.52
N THR A 71 -1.92 0.96 -6.91
CA THR A 71 -3.37 0.71 -6.90
C THR A 71 -3.96 0.89 -8.30
N GLU A 72 -3.57 1.94 -9.03
CA GLU A 72 -4.02 2.18 -10.41
C GLU A 72 -3.57 1.07 -11.36
N VAL A 73 -2.31 0.63 -11.28
CA VAL A 73 -1.79 -0.48 -12.08
C VAL A 73 -2.54 -1.77 -11.77
N ASN A 74 -2.81 -2.05 -10.49
CA ASN A 74 -3.56 -3.25 -10.10
C ASN A 74 -5.01 -3.21 -10.62
N ASN A 75 -5.68 -2.07 -10.52
CA ASN A 75 -7.03 -1.87 -11.05
C ASN A 75 -7.07 -2.03 -12.58
N ALA A 76 -6.09 -1.52 -13.30
CA ALA A 76 -5.99 -1.67 -14.75
C ALA A 76 -5.83 -3.13 -15.16
N THR A 77 -4.95 -3.89 -14.51
CA THR A 77 -4.75 -5.32 -14.76
C THR A 77 -5.97 -6.16 -14.41
N GLN A 78 -6.67 -5.82 -13.33
CA GLN A 78 -7.92 -6.46 -12.93
C GLN A 78 -9.03 -6.23 -13.98
N ASN A 79 -9.18 -5.00 -14.45
CA ASN A 79 -10.16 -4.67 -15.50
C ASN A 79 -9.86 -5.41 -16.81
N GLU A 80 -8.60 -5.53 -17.18
CA GLU A 80 -8.20 -6.27 -18.37
C GLU A 80 -8.47 -7.79 -18.21
N ALA A 81 -8.17 -8.36 -17.07
CA ALA A 81 -8.50 -9.76 -16.76
C ALA A 81 -10.02 -10.02 -16.87
N MET A 82 -10.86 -9.09 -16.39
CA MET A 82 -12.32 -9.20 -16.53
C MET A 82 -12.79 -9.13 -17.99
N ARG A 83 -12.12 -8.33 -18.83
CA ARG A 83 -12.41 -8.32 -20.28
C ARG A 83 -12.10 -9.66 -20.93
N TYR A 84 -10.99 -10.31 -20.58
CA TYR A 84 -10.67 -11.65 -21.05
C TYR A 84 -11.67 -12.69 -20.57
N LEU A 85 -12.11 -12.60 -19.31
CA LEU A 85 -13.18 -13.49 -18.80
C LEU A 85 -14.49 -13.31 -19.54
N SER A 86 -14.89 -12.10 -19.85
CA SER A 86 -16.10 -11.82 -20.63
C SER A 86 -15.99 -12.37 -22.06
N ARG A 87 -14.81 -12.23 -22.67
CA ARG A 87 -14.53 -12.81 -24.00
C ARG A 87 -14.58 -14.34 -23.97
N SER A 88 -14.00 -14.96 -22.93
CA SER A 88 -14.06 -16.42 -22.74
C SER A 88 -15.50 -16.93 -22.61
N LEU A 89 -16.34 -16.19 -21.87
CA LEU A 89 -17.76 -16.56 -21.73
C LEU A 89 -18.49 -16.53 -23.08
N ARG A 90 -18.22 -15.52 -23.90
CA ARG A 90 -18.80 -15.45 -25.24
C ARG A 90 -18.36 -16.61 -26.11
N PHE A 91 -17.08 -16.96 -26.19
CA PHE A 91 -16.56 -18.09 -26.93
C PHE A 91 -17.13 -19.43 -26.40
N TYR A 92 -17.28 -19.56 -25.10
CA TYR A 92 -17.89 -20.75 -24.49
C TYR A 92 -19.32 -21.00 -25.02
N TYR A 93 -20.15 -19.94 -25.06
CA TYR A 93 -21.52 -20.08 -25.60
C TYR A 93 -21.58 -20.22 -27.11
N GLN A 94 -20.54 -19.82 -27.84
CA GLN A 94 -20.40 -20.06 -29.28
C GLN A 94 -19.91 -21.48 -29.60
N GLY A 95 -19.44 -22.24 -28.59
CA GLY A 95 -18.83 -23.55 -28.77
C GLY A 95 -17.35 -23.51 -29.13
N ASP A 96 -16.75 -22.33 -29.23
CA ASP A 96 -15.33 -22.12 -29.58
C ASP A 96 -14.44 -22.34 -28.34
N PHE A 97 -14.41 -23.56 -27.84
CA PHE A 97 -13.75 -23.92 -26.57
C PHE A 97 -12.24 -23.65 -26.57
N LYS A 98 -11.58 -23.75 -27.74
CA LYS A 98 -10.14 -23.42 -27.85
C LYS A 98 -9.89 -21.94 -27.58
N ASP A 99 -10.69 -21.07 -28.18
CA ASP A 99 -10.56 -19.62 -27.98
C ASP A 99 -11.04 -19.19 -26.59
N ALA A 100 -12.04 -19.89 -26.04
CA ALA A 100 -12.47 -19.73 -24.66
C ALA A 100 -11.34 -20.03 -23.66
N LEU A 101 -10.59 -21.14 -23.85
CA LEU A 101 -9.42 -21.49 -23.03
C LEU A 101 -8.32 -20.44 -23.16
N SER A 102 -7.98 -20.01 -24.37
CA SER A 102 -6.97 -18.98 -24.59
C SER A 102 -7.30 -17.69 -23.86
N ALA A 103 -8.57 -17.27 -23.91
CA ALA A 103 -9.03 -16.08 -23.21
C ALA A 103 -8.95 -16.23 -21.68
N VAL A 104 -9.37 -17.38 -21.11
CA VAL A 104 -9.23 -17.63 -19.67
C VAL A 104 -7.77 -17.65 -19.24
N ASP A 105 -6.89 -18.26 -20.03
CA ASP A 105 -5.46 -18.31 -19.72
C ASP A 105 -4.82 -16.93 -19.69
N ASN A 106 -5.26 -16.02 -20.56
CA ASN A 106 -4.81 -14.62 -20.52
C ASN A 106 -5.33 -13.90 -19.27
N ALA A 107 -6.56 -14.16 -18.84
CA ALA A 107 -7.07 -13.62 -17.58
C ALA A 107 -6.27 -14.11 -16.36
N ILE A 108 -5.94 -15.41 -16.32
CA ILE A 108 -5.14 -16.02 -15.25
C ILE A 108 -3.71 -15.46 -15.22
N LYS A 109 -3.10 -15.19 -16.39
CA LYS A 109 -1.77 -14.57 -16.46
C LYS A 109 -1.75 -13.18 -15.86
N LEU A 110 -2.81 -12.39 -16.06
CA LEU A 110 -2.94 -11.04 -15.51
C LEU A 110 -3.26 -11.06 -14.01
N GLN A 111 -4.15 -11.96 -13.60
CA GLN A 111 -4.62 -12.09 -12.24
C GLN A 111 -4.71 -13.57 -11.83
N PRO A 112 -3.64 -14.15 -11.29
CA PRO A 112 -3.57 -15.58 -10.96
C PRO A 112 -4.53 -16.03 -9.85
N ASN A 113 -5.06 -15.10 -9.06
CA ASN A 113 -5.88 -15.40 -7.88
C ASN A 113 -7.38 -15.22 -8.11
N ILE A 114 -7.85 -15.16 -9.35
CA ILE A 114 -9.28 -15.04 -9.66
C ILE A 114 -9.93 -16.42 -9.69
N ALA A 115 -10.69 -16.79 -8.66
CA ALA A 115 -11.40 -18.08 -8.56
C ALA A 115 -12.30 -18.33 -9.76
N VAL A 116 -13.05 -17.32 -10.23
CA VAL A 116 -13.97 -17.44 -11.38
C VAL A 116 -13.27 -17.81 -12.68
N ALA A 117 -11.99 -17.46 -12.86
CA ALA A 117 -11.21 -17.85 -14.02
C ALA A 117 -10.98 -19.37 -14.05
N TYR A 118 -10.58 -19.94 -12.92
CA TYR A 118 -10.40 -21.40 -12.81
C TYR A 118 -11.71 -22.14 -12.86
N ALA A 119 -12.79 -21.63 -12.26
CA ALA A 119 -14.11 -22.20 -12.38
C ALA A 119 -14.53 -22.31 -13.85
N ARG A 120 -14.35 -21.25 -14.63
CA ARG A 120 -14.66 -21.21 -16.06
C ARG A 120 -13.77 -22.14 -16.87
N LYS A 121 -12.46 -22.17 -16.58
CA LYS A 121 -11.53 -23.10 -17.21
C LYS A 121 -11.93 -24.55 -16.97
N GLY A 122 -12.36 -24.89 -15.76
CA GLY A 122 -12.91 -26.19 -15.42
C GLY A 122 -14.16 -26.52 -16.24
N SER A 123 -15.10 -25.57 -16.36
CA SER A 123 -16.33 -25.76 -17.15
C SER A 123 -16.05 -25.96 -18.66
N ILE A 124 -15.04 -25.27 -19.19
CA ILE A 124 -14.62 -25.47 -20.60
C ILE A 124 -14.02 -26.86 -20.77
N TYR A 125 -13.11 -27.30 -19.87
CA TYR A 125 -12.56 -28.65 -19.93
C TYR A 125 -13.63 -29.75 -19.80
N TYR A 126 -14.63 -29.49 -18.94
CA TYR A 126 -15.78 -30.41 -18.84
C TYR A 126 -16.53 -30.54 -20.17
N LYS A 127 -16.81 -29.44 -20.87
CA LYS A 127 -17.43 -29.46 -22.22
C LYS A 127 -16.58 -30.20 -23.27
N LEU A 128 -15.26 -30.16 -23.11
CA LEU A 128 -14.30 -30.88 -23.94
C LEU A 128 -14.14 -32.36 -23.52
N ASN A 129 -14.96 -32.87 -22.59
CA ASN A 129 -14.88 -34.20 -22.01
C ASN A 129 -13.54 -34.54 -21.34
N GLN A 130 -12.80 -33.48 -20.88
CA GLN A 130 -11.53 -33.62 -20.16
C GLN A 130 -11.76 -33.51 -18.64
N ILE A 131 -12.37 -34.55 -18.08
CA ILE A 131 -12.92 -34.55 -16.72
C ILE A 131 -11.84 -34.29 -15.66
N ASP A 132 -10.64 -34.89 -15.79
CA ASP A 132 -9.56 -34.71 -14.85
C ASP A 132 -9.09 -33.25 -14.80
N ARG A 133 -8.98 -32.62 -15.98
CA ARG A 133 -8.60 -31.19 -16.05
C ARG A 133 -9.70 -30.28 -15.52
N ALA A 134 -10.96 -30.62 -15.75
CA ALA A 134 -12.09 -29.90 -15.19
C ALA A 134 -12.05 -29.94 -13.65
N THR A 135 -11.93 -31.12 -13.08
CA THR A 135 -11.84 -31.35 -11.63
C THR A 135 -10.67 -30.60 -11.00
N LEU A 136 -9.49 -30.66 -11.64
CA LEU A 136 -8.31 -29.92 -11.16
C LEU A 136 -8.58 -28.42 -11.08
N ASN A 137 -9.13 -27.82 -12.14
CA ASN A 137 -9.38 -26.38 -12.17
C ASN A 137 -10.50 -25.96 -11.20
N TRP A 138 -11.55 -26.75 -11.04
CA TRP A 138 -12.59 -26.50 -10.05
C TRP A 138 -12.07 -26.59 -8.62
N ASN A 139 -11.15 -27.52 -8.31
CA ASN A 139 -10.50 -27.58 -7.01
C ASN A 139 -9.60 -26.37 -6.75
N ILE A 140 -8.91 -25.84 -7.78
CA ILE A 140 -8.15 -24.59 -7.65
C ILE A 140 -9.11 -23.44 -7.36
N ALA A 141 -10.24 -23.36 -8.05
CA ALA A 141 -11.25 -22.33 -7.80
C ALA A 141 -11.74 -22.35 -6.34
N LEU A 142 -12.06 -23.53 -5.78
CA LEU A 142 -12.48 -23.68 -4.39
C LEU A 142 -11.36 -23.40 -3.39
N LYS A 143 -10.10 -23.62 -3.76
CA LYS A 143 -8.97 -23.23 -2.92
C LYS A 143 -8.82 -21.71 -2.83
N LEU A 144 -9.13 -21.00 -3.93
CA LEU A 144 -9.08 -19.53 -3.98
C LEU A 144 -10.33 -18.89 -3.36
N ASP A 145 -11.48 -19.51 -3.54
CA ASP A 145 -12.75 -19.09 -2.96
C ASP A 145 -13.49 -20.31 -2.40
N PRO A 146 -13.33 -20.60 -1.11
CA PRO A 146 -13.99 -21.75 -0.46
C PRO A 146 -15.52 -21.66 -0.44
N GLU A 147 -16.07 -20.46 -0.55
CA GLU A 147 -17.54 -20.25 -0.56
C GLU A 147 -18.17 -20.34 -1.95
N TYR A 148 -17.43 -20.70 -2.97
CA TYR A 148 -17.93 -20.80 -4.34
C TYR A 148 -18.86 -22.03 -4.50
N SER A 149 -20.13 -21.85 -4.14
CA SER A 149 -21.15 -22.90 -4.05
C SER A 149 -21.36 -23.63 -5.37
N GLU A 150 -21.44 -22.91 -6.50
CA GLU A 150 -21.70 -23.49 -7.82
C GLU A 150 -20.60 -24.48 -8.24
N VAL A 151 -19.35 -24.18 -7.93
CA VAL A 151 -18.22 -25.07 -8.22
C VAL A 151 -18.25 -26.31 -7.33
N ARG A 152 -18.61 -26.13 -6.05
CA ARG A 152 -18.79 -27.24 -5.11
C ARG A 152 -19.90 -28.20 -5.59
N ASP A 153 -21.02 -27.64 -6.04
CA ASP A 153 -22.14 -28.42 -6.55
C ASP A 153 -21.76 -29.18 -7.83
N MET A 154 -21.00 -28.57 -8.75
CA MET A 154 -20.48 -29.25 -9.94
C MET A 154 -19.57 -30.43 -9.56
N LEU A 155 -18.65 -30.26 -8.60
CA LEU A 155 -17.78 -31.36 -8.16
C LEU A 155 -18.57 -32.49 -7.46
N ASN A 156 -19.58 -32.17 -6.67
CA ASN A 156 -20.43 -33.14 -6.00
C ASN A 156 -21.28 -33.92 -7.05
N ALA A 157 -21.88 -33.18 -7.98
CA ALA A 157 -22.67 -33.81 -9.05
C ALA A 157 -21.81 -34.73 -9.96
N LEU A 158 -20.53 -34.38 -10.16
CA LEU A 158 -19.59 -35.24 -10.88
C LEU A 158 -19.28 -36.53 -10.10
N LYS A 159 -19.03 -36.42 -8.76
CA LYS A 159 -18.80 -37.60 -7.89
C LYS A 159 -20.00 -38.55 -7.86
N GLU A 160 -21.21 -38.01 -7.91
CA GLU A 160 -22.44 -38.77 -7.87
C GLU A 160 -22.87 -39.31 -9.26
N ASN A 161 -22.01 -39.17 -10.29
CA ASN A 161 -22.32 -39.51 -11.69
C ASN A 161 -23.60 -38.84 -12.25
N LYS A 162 -24.04 -37.75 -11.64
CA LYS A 162 -25.20 -36.96 -12.10
C LYS A 162 -24.84 -36.01 -13.25
N LEU A 163 -23.57 -35.63 -13.38
CA LEU A 163 -23.04 -34.91 -14.53
C LEU A 163 -22.53 -35.94 -15.56
N ARG A 164 -23.34 -36.26 -16.53
CA ARG A 164 -22.87 -37.05 -17.69
C ARG A 164 -22.20 -36.09 -18.68
N PRO A 165 -21.00 -36.44 -19.22
CA PRO A 165 -20.46 -35.73 -20.37
C PRO A 165 -21.51 -35.73 -21.48
N ILE A 166 -21.75 -34.58 -22.10
CA ILE A 166 -22.64 -34.52 -23.27
C ILE A 166 -21.90 -35.28 -24.37
N SER A 167 -22.41 -36.43 -24.75
CA SER A 167 -21.93 -37.12 -25.95
C SER A 167 -22.12 -36.16 -27.11
N ILE A 168 -21.03 -35.73 -27.69
CA ILE A 168 -21.05 -35.04 -28.99
C ILE A 168 -21.16 -36.20 -29.96
N ASP A 169 -22.39 -36.61 -30.25
CA ASP A 169 -22.65 -37.48 -31.36
C ASP A 169 -22.30 -36.70 -32.64
N ASN A 170 -21.29 -37.23 -33.36
CA ASN A 170 -20.85 -36.73 -34.65
C ASN A 170 -21.94 -36.87 -35.70
#